data_b84260b824d73d39569c3b9d3624191b
#
_entry.id   b84260b824d73d39569c3b9d3624191b
#
_cell.length_a   1.000
_cell.length_b   1.000
_cell.length_c   1.000
_cell.angle_alpha   90.00
_cell.angle_beta   90.00
_cell.angle_gamma   90.00
#
_symmetry.space_group_name_H-M   'P 1'
#
loop_
_entity.id
_entity.type
_entity.pdbx_description
1 polymer ?
#
loop_
_entity_poly.entity_id
_entity_poly.type
_entity_poly.pdbx_seq_one_letter_code
_entity_poly.pdbx_strand_id
1 'polypeptide(L)'
;MPPKLLVSTRNPHKLREITAIMAPFEVELISLDAFPDAPDVDEDRHTLEGNAIKKACELHILTGLPTLADDTGLEVMALDGAPGVRSARFAGEEADDAANRTLLLERLQGADDRRARFRTVIALCTATGTHTFEGICTGTIIREERGGHGFGYDPLFQPEGHDLTFAEMAEQVKNAISHRGRALQTLARTFDLAMLDSAPSESAP
;
A
#
# COMPACT_ATOMS: atom_id res chain seq x y z
N MET A 1 22.58 16.77 0.82
CA MET A 1 21.10 16.86 0.95
C MET A 1 20.58 15.44 1.01
N PRO A 2 19.54 15.14 1.78
CA PRO A 2 18.98 13.81 1.77
C PRO A 2 18.49 13.46 0.35
N PRO A 3 18.59 12.19 -0.06
CA PRO A 3 18.09 11.75 -1.35
C PRO A 3 16.57 11.94 -1.41
N LYS A 4 16.04 12.26 -2.60
CA LYS A 4 14.62 12.48 -2.83
C LYS A 4 13.97 11.20 -3.30
N LEU A 5 12.78 10.91 -2.75
CA LEU A 5 11.97 9.75 -3.10
C LEU A 5 10.53 10.20 -3.35
N LEU A 6 10.06 10.05 -4.59
CA LEU A 6 8.66 10.32 -4.93
C LEU A 6 7.78 9.19 -4.39
N VAL A 7 6.70 9.54 -3.71
CA VAL A 7 5.65 8.60 -3.28
C VAL A 7 4.47 8.69 -4.25
N SER A 8 4.31 7.66 -5.07
CA SER A 8 3.30 7.56 -6.13
C SER A 8 1.93 7.17 -5.55
N THR A 9 1.32 8.07 -4.80
CA THR A 9 -0.04 7.89 -4.30
C THR A 9 -0.77 9.22 -4.16
N ARG A 10 -2.05 9.26 -4.56
CA ARG A 10 -2.98 10.36 -4.26
C ARG A 10 -3.86 10.05 -3.05
N ASN A 11 -3.75 8.84 -2.48
CA ASN A 11 -4.48 8.48 -1.28
C ASN A 11 -3.80 9.10 -0.04
N PRO A 12 -4.45 10.06 0.66
CA PRO A 12 -3.83 10.77 1.77
C PRO A 12 -3.58 9.86 2.99
N HIS A 13 -4.36 8.79 3.13
CA HIS A 13 -4.14 7.82 4.21
C HIS A 13 -2.87 7.01 3.97
N LYS A 14 -2.67 6.51 2.74
CA LYS A 14 -1.45 5.80 2.37
C LYS A 14 -0.21 6.70 2.52
N LEU A 15 -0.27 7.93 2.01
CA LEU A 15 0.82 8.88 2.11
C LEU A 15 1.21 9.13 3.58
N ARG A 16 0.23 9.32 4.47
CA ARG A 16 0.46 9.53 5.91
C ARG A 16 1.14 8.31 6.54
N GLU A 17 0.64 7.10 6.30
CA GLU A 17 1.25 5.87 6.81
C GLU A 17 2.70 5.70 6.32
N ILE A 18 2.95 5.90 5.01
CA ILE A 18 4.30 5.82 4.44
C ILE A 18 5.22 6.86 5.08
N THR A 19 4.75 8.11 5.21
CA THR A 19 5.54 9.18 5.81
C THR A 19 5.89 8.87 7.27
N ALA A 20 4.94 8.39 8.06
CA ALA A 20 5.18 8.04 9.46
C ALA A 20 6.19 6.89 9.62
N ILE A 21 6.10 5.86 8.76
CA ILE A 21 6.99 4.70 8.81
C ILE A 21 8.39 5.06 8.30
N MET A 22 8.48 5.93 7.28
CA MET A 22 9.74 6.34 6.67
C MET A 22 10.46 7.47 7.42
N ALA A 23 9.81 8.11 8.40
CA ALA A 23 10.37 9.23 9.16
C ALA A 23 11.75 8.98 9.82
N PRO A 24 12.10 7.75 10.27
CA PRO A 24 13.43 7.47 10.81
C PRO A 24 14.56 7.43 9.78
N PHE A 25 14.23 7.41 8.48
CA PHE A 25 15.21 7.30 7.39
C PHE A 25 15.57 8.68 6.87
N GLU A 26 16.84 8.88 6.55
CA GLU A 26 17.35 10.16 6.02
C GLU A 26 17.01 10.32 4.52
N VAL A 27 15.71 10.34 4.20
CA VAL A 27 15.17 10.50 2.85
C VAL A 27 14.12 11.61 2.82
N GLU A 28 14.17 12.48 1.80
CA GLU A 28 13.15 13.49 1.56
C GLU A 28 12.02 12.89 0.73
N LEU A 29 10.85 12.66 1.35
CA LEU A 29 9.68 12.17 0.64
C LEU A 29 9.00 13.32 -0.12
N ILE A 30 8.80 13.12 -1.40
CA ILE A 30 8.08 14.03 -2.29
C ILE A 30 6.70 13.45 -2.55
N SER A 31 5.65 14.23 -2.22
CA SER A 31 4.27 13.86 -2.57
C SER A 31 4.03 14.03 -4.08
N LEU A 32 3.13 13.21 -4.63
CA LEU A 32 2.66 13.36 -6.00
C LEU A 32 1.97 14.71 -6.26
N ASP A 33 1.54 15.41 -5.22
CA ASP A 33 0.97 16.76 -5.31
C ASP A 33 1.99 17.81 -5.84
N ALA A 34 3.29 17.53 -5.73
CA ALA A 34 4.33 18.34 -6.36
C ALA A 34 4.33 18.25 -7.89
N PHE A 35 3.59 17.29 -8.45
CA PHE A 35 3.45 17.06 -9.89
C PHE A 35 1.96 17.05 -10.28
N PRO A 36 1.28 18.19 -10.26
CA PRO A 36 -0.17 18.27 -10.48
C PRO A 36 -0.59 17.77 -11.88
N ASP A 37 0.30 17.88 -12.86
CA ASP A 37 0.06 17.44 -14.24
C ASP A 37 0.40 15.95 -14.47
N ALA A 38 0.89 15.24 -13.43
CA ALA A 38 1.15 13.81 -13.54
C ALA A 38 -0.17 13.05 -13.71
N PRO A 39 -0.28 12.18 -14.74
CA PRO A 39 -1.49 11.40 -14.96
C PRO A 39 -1.72 10.40 -13.82
N ASP A 40 -2.98 10.05 -13.61
CA ASP A 40 -3.30 8.89 -12.80
C ASP A 40 -2.89 7.62 -13.58
N VAL A 41 -2.16 6.76 -12.91
CA VAL A 41 -1.72 5.49 -13.53
C VAL A 41 -2.81 4.45 -13.37
N ASP A 42 -3.30 3.93 -14.50
CA ASP A 42 -4.32 2.88 -14.50
C ASP A 42 -3.81 1.58 -13.86
N GLU A 43 -4.54 1.10 -12.87
CA GLU A 43 -4.29 -0.18 -12.21
C GLU A 43 -4.96 -1.34 -12.98
N ASP A 44 -4.47 -1.59 -14.20
CA ASP A 44 -5.02 -2.58 -15.16
C ASP A 44 -4.36 -3.97 -15.06
N ARG A 45 -3.40 -4.14 -14.16
CA ARG A 45 -2.71 -5.41 -13.96
C ARG A 45 -3.53 -6.36 -13.08
N HIS A 46 -3.32 -7.67 -13.29
CA HIS A 46 -4.04 -8.72 -12.56
C HIS A 46 -3.39 -9.07 -11.21
N THR A 47 -2.31 -8.40 -10.84
CA THR A 47 -1.58 -8.63 -9.58
C THR A 47 -1.22 -7.31 -8.91
N LEU A 48 -1.14 -7.33 -7.57
CA LEU A 48 -0.68 -6.19 -6.78
C LEU A 48 0.74 -5.77 -7.18
N GLU A 49 1.62 -6.74 -7.43
CA GLU A 49 2.98 -6.49 -7.88
C GLU A 49 3.00 -5.76 -9.23
N GLY A 50 2.22 -6.24 -10.20
CA GLY A 50 2.14 -5.62 -11.53
C GLY A 50 1.66 -4.16 -11.47
N ASN A 51 0.64 -3.87 -10.66
CA ASN A 51 0.15 -2.50 -10.46
C ASN A 51 1.18 -1.62 -9.74
N ALA A 52 1.81 -2.12 -8.67
CA ALA A 52 2.84 -1.37 -7.95
C ALA A 52 4.02 -1.02 -8.85
N ILE A 53 4.55 -1.99 -9.64
CA ILE A 53 5.63 -1.78 -10.60
C ILE A 53 5.22 -0.74 -11.65
N LYS A 54 4.04 -0.90 -12.26
CA LYS A 54 3.55 0.01 -13.28
C LYS A 54 3.51 1.45 -12.74
N LYS A 55 2.88 1.67 -11.58
CA LYS A 55 2.80 2.99 -10.95
C LYS A 55 4.18 3.58 -10.66
N ALA A 56 5.09 2.80 -10.10
CA ALA A 56 6.42 3.30 -9.77
C ALA A 56 7.21 3.67 -11.02
N CYS A 57 7.20 2.80 -12.05
CA CYS A 57 8.02 3.01 -13.24
C CYS A 57 7.49 4.11 -14.15
N GLU A 58 6.18 4.23 -14.35
CA GLU A 58 5.61 5.30 -15.17
C GLU A 58 5.92 6.69 -14.58
N LEU A 59 5.78 6.84 -13.25
CA LEU A 59 6.10 8.12 -12.60
C LEU A 59 7.60 8.36 -12.43
N HIS A 60 8.41 7.30 -12.32
CA HIS A 60 9.87 7.43 -12.39
C HIS A 60 10.31 7.99 -13.76
N ILE A 61 9.78 7.44 -14.85
CA ILE A 61 10.08 7.90 -16.21
C ILE A 61 9.65 9.36 -16.40
N LEU A 62 8.49 9.73 -15.88
CA LEU A 62 7.94 11.09 -16.02
C LEU A 62 8.76 12.12 -15.24
N THR A 63 9.17 11.79 -14.01
CA THR A 63 9.75 12.77 -13.08
C THR A 63 11.27 12.72 -12.98
N GLY A 64 11.89 11.62 -13.41
CA GLY A 64 13.31 11.34 -13.21
C GLY A 64 13.69 11.03 -11.76
N LEU A 65 12.73 11.07 -10.81
CA LEU A 65 13.00 10.78 -9.41
C LEU A 65 12.89 9.28 -9.12
N PRO A 66 13.72 8.72 -8.22
CA PRO A 66 13.40 7.44 -7.61
C PRO A 66 11.96 7.46 -7.09
N THR A 67 11.18 6.45 -7.46
CA THR A 67 9.73 6.45 -7.19
C THR A 67 9.30 5.19 -6.48
N LEU A 68 8.60 5.38 -5.37
CA LEU A 68 7.96 4.34 -4.57
C LEU A 68 6.47 4.35 -4.84
N ALA A 69 5.91 3.19 -5.16
CA ALA A 69 4.47 2.96 -5.26
C ALA A 69 4.06 1.75 -4.44
N ASP A 70 2.84 1.79 -3.88
CA ASP A 70 2.24 0.63 -3.23
C ASP A 70 0.97 0.18 -3.95
N ASP A 71 0.74 -1.12 -3.96
CA ASP A 71 -0.57 -1.68 -4.21
C ASP A 71 -0.95 -2.65 -3.10
N THR A 72 -2.22 -2.63 -2.69
CA THR A 72 -2.69 -3.33 -1.50
C THR A 72 -4.02 -4.00 -1.77
N GLY A 73 -4.12 -5.26 -1.35
CA GLY A 73 -5.36 -6.03 -1.40
C GLY A 73 -5.67 -6.71 -0.06
N LEU A 74 -6.97 -6.87 0.19
CA LEU A 74 -7.52 -7.76 1.19
C LEU A 74 -7.84 -9.08 0.51
N GLU A 75 -7.31 -10.17 1.00
CA GLU A 75 -7.57 -11.51 0.51
C GLU A 75 -8.32 -12.30 1.58
N VAL A 76 -9.53 -12.79 1.26
CA VAL A 76 -10.41 -13.50 2.19
C VAL A 76 -10.55 -14.96 1.76
N MET A 77 -10.25 -15.89 2.67
CA MET A 77 -10.16 -17.31 2.34
C MET A 77 -11.50 -17.89 1.84
N ALA A 78 -12.61 -17.56 2.48
CA ALA A 78 -13.94 -18.01 2.07
C ALA A 78 -14.42 -17.45 0.72
N LEU A 79 -13.70 -16.48 0.16
CA LEU A 79 -14.00 -15.86 -1.12
C LEU A 79 -12.91 -16.14 -2.16
N ASP A 80 -12.16 -17.24 -2.00
CA ASP A 80 -11.06 -17.64 -2.90
C ASP A 80 -10.04 -16.51 -3.13
N GLY A 81 -9.78 -15.71 -2.10
CA GLY A 81 -8.86 -14.58 -2.13
C GLY A 81 -9.47 -13.27 -2.62
N ALA A 82 -10.77 -13.23 -2.99
CA ALA A 82 -11.42 -11.96 -3.26
C ALA A 82 -11.54 -11.11 -1.98
N PRO A 83 -11.56 -9.77 -2.09
CA PRO A 83 -11.48 -8.92 -3.28
C PRO A 83 -10.10 -8.85 -3.94
N GLY A 84 -8.98 -9.14 -3.26
CA GLY A 84 -7.63 -9.18 -3.82
C GLY A 84 -7.22 -7.85 -4.47
N VAL A 85 -6.74 -7.90 -5.70
CA VAL A 85 -6.34 -6.70 -6.47
C VAL A 85 -7.47 -5.70 -6.70
N ARG A 86 -8.73 -6.14 -6.59
CA ARG A 86 -9.92 -5.29 -6.72
C ARG A 86 -10.40 -4.67 -5.40
N SER A 87 -9.60 -4.71 -4.34
CA SER A 87 -10.02 -4.29 -3.00
C SER A 87 -10.61 -2.88 -2.95
N ALA A 88 -10.02 -1.92 -3.63
CA ALA A 88 -10.52 -0.54 -3.69
C ALA A 88 -11.81 -0.39 -4.50
N ARG A 89 -12.11 -1.35 -5.40
CA ARG A 89 -13.23 -1.32 -6.37
C ARG A 89 -14.12 -2.55 -6.24
N PHE A 90 -14.21 -3.14 -5.06
CA PHE A 90 -14.91 -4.40 -4.85
C PHE A 90 -16.42 -4.28 -5.13
N ALA A 91 -17.03 -3.18 -4.72
CA ALA A 91 -18.45 -2.89 -4.97
C ALA A 91 -18.71 -2.11 -6.28
N GLY A 92 -17.68 -1.87 -7.10
CA GLY A 92 -17.78 -1.16 -8.39
C GLY A 92 -16.72 -0.07 -8.53
N GLU A 93 -16.62 0.52 -9.71
CA GLU A 93 -15.52 1.47 -10.03
C GLU A 93 -15.63 2.80 -9.21
N GLU A 94 -16.82 3.20 -8.83
CA GLU A 94 -17.08 4.40 -8.01
C GLU A 94 -17.32 4.05 -6.54
N ALA A 95 -17.03 2.81 -6.14
CA ALA A 95 -17.32 2.37 -4.79
C ALA A 95 -16.42 3.06 -3.76
N ASP A 96 -17.08 3.51 -2.72
CA ASP A 96 -16.41 3.98 -1.53
C ASP A 96 -16.10 2.84 -0.55
N ASP A 97 -15.34 3.15 0.48
CA ASP A 97 -14.95 2.17 1.49
C ASP A 97 -16.16 1.54 2.19
N ALA A 98 -17.25 2.28 2.43
CA ALA A 98 -18.44 1.77 3.10
C ALA A 98 -19.20 0.77 2.22
N ALA A 99 -19.36 1.05 0.92
CA ALA A 99 -19.96 0.13 -0.05
C ALA A 99 -19.13 -1.16 -0.16
N ASN A 100 -17.80 -1.04 -0.22
CA ASN A 100 -16.89 -2.20 -0.26
C ASN A 100 -17.03 -3.07 1.00
N ARG A 101 -17.10 -2.47 2.19
CA ARG A 101 -17.29 -3.20 3.47
C ARG A 101 -18.65 -3.88 3.54
N THR A 102 -19.72 -3.18 3.12
CA THR A 102 -21.07 -3.73 3.07
C THR A 102 -21.11 -4.96 2.18
N LEU A 103 -20.59 -4.88 0.96
CA LEU A 103 -20.54 -6.01 0.05
C LEU A 103 -19.71 -7.17 0.61
N LEU A 104 -18.60 -6.87 1.30
CA LEU A 104 -17.78 -7.90 1.93
C LEU A 104 -18.56 -8.67 3.00
N LEU A 105 -19.29 -7.97 3.86
CA LEU A 105 -20.13 -8.58 4.89
C LEU A 105 -21.27 -9.42 4.29
N GLU A 106 -21.91 -8.93 3.23
CA GLU A 106 -22.95 -9.66 2.49
C GLU A 106 -22.39 -10.97 1.91
N ARG A 107 -21.22 -10.91 1.25
CA ARG A 107 -20.57 -12.09 0.66
C ARG A 107 -20.12 -13.12 1.70
N LEU A 108 -19.84 -12.67 2.93
CA LEU A 108 -19.44 -13.52 4.05
C LEU A 108 -20.64 -13.93 4.93
N GLN A 109 -21.88 -13.67 4.50
CA GLN A 109 -23.07 -14.12 5.23
C GLN A 109 -23.13 -15.64 5.25
N GLY A 110 -23.20 -16.24 6.46
CA GLY A 110 -23.20 -17.68 6.65
C GLY A 110 -21.83 -18.35 6.56
N ALA A 111 -20.76 -17.62 6.24
CA ALA A 111 -19.41 -18.19 6.23
C ALA A 111 -18.87 -18.36 7.66
N ASP A 112 -18.40 -19.57 7.98
CA ASP A 112 -17.70 -19.88 9.23
C ASP A 112 -16.22 -19.52 9.15
N ASP A 113 -15.58 -19.77 8.01
CA ASP A 113 -14.20 -19.37 7.78
C ASP A 113 -14.15 -17.90 7.36
N ARG A 114 -13.67 -17.06 8.25
CA ARG A 114 -13.55 -15.62 8.02
C ARG A 114 -12.09 -15.16 8.01
N ARG A 115 -11.16 -16.12 7.92
CA ARG A 115 -9.73 -15.81 7.83
C ARG A 115 -9.46 -14.94 6.59
N ALA A 116 -8.62 -13.96 6.79
CA ALA A 116 -8.23 -13.01 5.77
C ALA A 116 -6.78 -12.58 5.97
N ARG A 117 -6.22 -11.97 4.95
CA ARG A 117 -4.95 -11.26 5.08
C ARG A 117 -4.97 -9.99 4.26
N PHE A 118 -4.39 -8.95 4.80
CA PHE A 118 -3.94 -7.84 3.99
C PHE A 118 -2.57 -8.17 3.40
N ARG A 119 -2.40 -7.82 2.14
CA ARG A 119 -1.15 -7.95 1.41
C ARG A 119 -0.84 -6.64 0.73
N THR A 120 0.39 -6.13 0.91
CA THR A 120 0.91 -4.96 0.19
C THR A 120 2.15 -5.36 -0.57
N VAL A 121 2.25 -4.93 -1.81
CA VAL A 121 3.50 -4.91 -2.56
C VAL A 121 3.92 -3.46 -2.75
N ILE A 122 5.13 -3.15 -2.34
CA ILE A 122 5.80 -1.88 -2.62
C ILE A 122 6.77 -2.12 -3.77
N ALA A 123 6.71 -1.29 -4.79
CA ALA A 123 7.69 -1.22 -5.85
C ALA A 123 8.51 0.06 -5.70
N LEU A 124 9.82 -0.06 -5.82
CA LEU A 124 10.76 1.04 -5.92
C LEU A 124 11.41 0.99 -7.30
N CYS A 125 11.15 1.99 -8.12
CA CYS A 125 11.76 2.15 -9.44
C CYS A 125 12.83 3.25 -9.38
N THR A 126 14.01 2.92 -9.84
CA THR A 126 15.19 3.80 -9.88
C THR A 126 15.86 3.70 -11.24
N ALA A 127 16.86 4.54 -11.51
CA ALA A 127 17.66 4.48 -12.73
C ALA A 127 18.43 3.14 -12.88
N THR A 128 18.67 2.41 -11.78
CA THR A 128 19.39 1.14 -11.79
C THR A 128 18.48 -0.09 -11.88
N GLY A 129 17.16 0.09 -11.74
CA GLY A 129 16.20 -1.01 -11.85
C GLY A 129 15.00 -0.87 -10.91
N THR A 130 14.19 -1.94 -10.87
CA THR A 130 12.99 -1.99 -10.07
C THR A 130 13.08 -3.12 -9.05
N HIS A 131 12.76 -2.81 -7.79
CA HIS A 131 12.73 -3.75 -6.68
C HIS A 131 11.34 -3.80 -6.06
N THR A 132 10.92 -4.96 -5.59
CA THR A 132 9.63 -5.14 -4.92
C THR A 132 9.81 -5.68 -3.51
N PHE A 133 8.95 -5.22 -2.60
CA PHE A 133 8.96 -5.58 -1.19
C PHE A 133 7.54 -5.90 -0.77
N GLU A 134 7.35 -7.10 -0.24
CA GLU A 134 6.04 -7.57 0.19
C GLU A 134 5.89 -7.49 1.70
N GLY A 135 4.68 -7.17 2.13
CA GLY A 135 4.27 -7.29 3.52
C GLY A 135 2.87 -7.89 3.62
N ILE A 136 2.71 -8.83 4.55
CA ILE A 136 1.46 -9.55 4.79
C ILE A 136 1.09 -9.38 6.26
N CYS A 137 -0.20 -9.13 6.54
CA CYS A 137 -0.77 -9.20 7.87
C CYS A 137 -1.97 -10.14 7.85
N THR A 138 -1.87 -11.27 8.56
CA THR A 138 -2.96 -12.23 8.72
C THR A 138 -3.93 -11.78 9.80
N GLY A 139 -5.19 -12.20 9.67
CA GLY A 139 -6.25 -11.82 10.60
C GLY A 139 -7.59 -12.45 10.22
N THR A 140 -8.65 -11.84 10.71
CA THR A 140 -10.03 -12.31 10.54
C THR A 140 -10.94 -11.12 10.24
N ILE A 141 -11.91 -11.33 9.36
CA ILE A 141 -13.01 -10.36 9.14
C ILE A 141 -14.06 -10.58 10.21
N ILE A 142 -14.27 -9.59 11.06
CA ILE A 142 -15.32 -9.63 12.08
C ILE A 142 -16.72 -9.39 11.46
N ARG A 143 -17.77 -9.62 12.24
CA ARG A 143 -19.15 -9.57 11.73
C ARG A 143 -19.76 -8.17 11.71
N GLU A 144 -19.22 -7.25 12.48
CA GLU A 144 -19.70 -5.87 12.63
C GLU A 144 -18.50 -4.91 12.63
N GLU A 145 -18.66 -3.74 12.06
CA GLU A 145 -17.61 -2.71 12.04
C GLU A 145 -17.28 -2.22 13.46
N ARG A 146 -16.00 -2.10 13.79
CA ARG A 146 -15.54 -1.52 15.06
C ARG A 146 -14.42 -0.53 14.80
N GLY A 147 -14.43 0.55 15.59
CA GLY A 147 -13.44 1.64 15.48
C GLY A 147 -13.83 2.67 14.43
N GLY A 148 -13.10 3.77 14.42
CA GLY A 148 -13.36 4.91 13.53
C GLY A 148 -12.11 5.50 12.90
N HIS A 149 -10.95 4.85 13.07
CA HIS A 149 -9.70 5.27 12.47
C HIS A 149 -9.40 4.47 11.20
N GLY A 150 -8.37 4.90 10.46
CA GLY A 150 -7.93 4.20 9.28
C GLY A 150 -8.81 4.43 8.05
N PHE A 151 -8.84 3.44 7.13
CA PHE A 151 -9.56 3.50 5.85
C PHE A 151 -9.80 2.08 5.32
N GLY A 152 -10.54 1.98 4.21
CA GLY A 152 -10.81 0.71 3.57
C GLY A 152 -11.55 -0.27 4.48
N TYR A 153 -10.97 -1.44 4.64
CA TYR A 153 -11.52 -2.53 5.44
C TYR A 153 -11.01 -2.56 6.90
N ASP A 154 -10.27 -1.55 7.35
CA ASP A 154 -9.73 -1.47 8.72
C ASP A 154 -10.80 -1.72 9.82
N PRO A 155 -12.05 -1.22 9.71
CA PRO A 155 -13.10 -1.46 10.71
C PRO A 155 -13.55 -2.92 10.82
N LEU A 156 -13.28 -3.74 9.81
CA LEU A 156 -13.66 -5.15 9.76
C LEU A 156 -12.49 -6.10 9.99
N PHE A 157 -11.25 -5.64 9.90
CA PHE A 157 -10.08 -6.50 9.98
C PHE A 157 -9.47 -6.52 11.38
N GLN A 158 -9.53 -7.67 12.02
CA GLN A 158 -8.89 -7.96 13.30
C GLN A 158 -7.61 -8.76 13.05
N PRO A 159 -6.42 -8.19 13.28
CA PRO A 159 -5.15 -8.89 13.10
C PRO A 159 -5.01 -10.07 14.04
N GLU A 160 -4.35 -11.10 13.59
CA GLU A 160 -4.04 -12.27 14.41
C GLU A 160 -3.24 -11.89 15.67
N GLY A 161 -3.64 -12.45 16.83
CA GLY A 161 -3.03 -12.14 18.12
C GLY A 161 -3.48 -10.82 18.76
N HIS A 162 -4.49 -10.15 18.21
CA HIS A 162 -5.03 -8.91 18.74
C HIS A 162 -6.55 -8.98 18.88
N ASP A 163 -7.10 -8.30 19.89
CA ASP A 163 -8.55 -8.20 20.10
C ASP A 163 -9.17 -6.98 19.42
N LEU A 164 -8.35 -6.02 18.98
CA LEU A 164 -8.74 -4.77 18.32
C LEU A 164 -8.67 -4.93 16.81
N THR A 165 -9.59 -4.25 16.10
CA THR A 165 -9.48 -4.06 14.66
C THR A 165 -8.39 -3.01 14.34
N PHE A 166 -7.97 -2.95 13.08
CA PHE A 166 -7.06 -1.88 12.64
C PHE A 166 -7.65 -0.49 12.88
N ALA A 167 -8.98 -0.33 12.79
CA ALA A 167 -9.65 0.95 13.03
C ALA A 167 -9.80 1.31 14.53
N GLU A 168 -9.57 0.38 15.44
CA GLU A 168 -9.53 0.62 16.89
C GLU A 168 -8.10 0.88 17.40
N MET A 169 -7.09 0.52 16.60
CA MET A 169 -5.68 0.67 17.00
C MET A 169 -5.18 2.10 16.86
N ALA A 170 -4.29 2.50 17.75
CA ALA A 170 -3.47 3.68 17.54
C ALA A 170 -2.59 3.50 16.30
N GLU A 171 -2.39 4.56 15.53
CA GLU A 171 -1.66 4.54 14.24
C GLU A 171 -0.27 3.91 14.38
N GLN A 172 0.47 4.23 15.44
CA GLN A 172 1.80 3.67 15.68
C GLN A 172 1.78 2.14 15.87
N VAL A 173 0.77 1.62 16.60
CA VAL A 173 0.60 0.18 16.81
C VAL A 173 0.23 -0.51 15.51
N LYS A 174 -0.73 0.05 14.76
CA LYS A 174 -1.09 -0.44 13.43
C LYS A 174 0.12 -0.48 12.49
N ASN A 175 0.88 0.63 12.39
CA ASN A 175 2.03 0.74 11.51
C ASN A 175 3.13 -0.29 11.81
N ALA A 176 3.30 -0.66 13.09
CA ALA A 176 4.29 -1.67 13.48
C ALA A 176 3.96 -3.09 13.01
N ILE A 177 2.68 -3.44 12.86
CA ILE A 177 2.23 -4.80 12.56
C ILE A 177 1.55 -4.96 11.20
N SER A 178 1.16 -3.85 10.56
CA SER A 178 0.40 -3.87 9.31
C SER A 178 1.22 -4.41 8.12
N HIS A 179 0.50 -4.86 7.11
CA HIS A 179 1.03 -5.25 5.81
C HIS A 179 1.95 -4.19 5.21
N ARG A 180 1.51 -2.91 5.16
CA ARG A 180 2.33 -1.79 4.65
C ARG A 180 3.55 -1.54 5.52
N GLY A 181 3.38 -1.58 6.85
CA GLY A 181 4.49 -1.45 7.79
C GLY A 181 5.57 -2.51 7.57
N ARG A 182 5.17 -3.76 7.40
CA ARG A 182 6.07 -4.89 7.12
C ARG A 182 6.79 -4.74 5.77
N ALA A 183 6.07 -4.34 4.72
CA ALA A 183 6.66 -4.11 3.40
C ALA A 183 7.72 -2.99 3.45
N LEU A 184 7.40 -1.86 4.09
CA LEU A 184 8.34 -0.74 4.26
C LEU A 184 9.54 -1.09 5.15
N GLN A 185 9.34 -1.89 6.21
CA GLN A 185 10.44 -2.40 7.02
C GLN A 185 11.36 -3.32 6.22
N THR A 186 10.81 -4.15 5.32
CA THR A 186 11.60 -4.99 4.43
C THR A 186 12.41 -4.14 3.46
N LEU A 187 11.80 -3.14 2.85
CA LEU A 187 12.50 -2.14 2.04
C LEU A 187 13.63 -1.50 2.83
N ALA A 188 13.36 -0.99 4.02
CA ALA A 188 14.32 -0.29 4.85
C ALA A 188 15.55 -1.13 5.27
N ARG A 189 15.37 -2.44 5.46
CA ARG A 189 16.47 -3.36 5.79
C ARG A 189 17.34 -3.73 4.59
N THR A 190 16.77 -3.69 3.40
CA THR A 190 17.42 -4.15 2.17
C THR A 190 18.03 -2.97 1.39
N PHE A 191 17.58 -1.77 1.71
CA PHE A 191 17.82 -0.57 0.93
C PHE A 191 19.03 0.19 1.48
N ASP A 192 20.13 0.16 0.72
CA ASP A 192 21.23 1.10 0.92
C ASP A 192 20.83 2.44 0.25
N LEU A 193 20.85 3.54 1.00
CA LEU A 193 20.59 4.90 0.51
C LEU A 193 21.41 5.24 -0.75
N ALA A 194 22.54 4.58 -0.95
CA ALA A 194 23.35 4.68 -2.17
C ALA A 194 22.60 4.31 -3.46
N MET A 195 21.53 3.51 -3.37
CA MET A 195 20.69 3.20 -4.54
C MET A 195 19.84 4.39 -5.01
N LEU A 196 19.62 5.40 -4.17
CA LEU A 196 18.90 6.64 -4.56
C LEU A 196 19.85 7.66 -5.19
N ASP A 197 21.15 7.58 -4.93
CA ASP A 197 22.15 8.56 -5.36
C ASP A 197 22.69 8.35 -6.78
N SER A 198 22.29 7.28 -7.47
CA SER A 198 22.68 7.08 -8.87
C SER A 198 21.87 7.99 -9.80
N ALA A 199 22.16 9.29 -9.77
CA ALA A 199 21.83 10.18 -10.87
C ALA A 199 22.51 9.62 -12.15
N PRO A 200 21.84 9.63 -13.32
CA PRO A 200 22.52 9.29 -14.56
C PRO A 200 23.72 10.23 -14.69
N SER A 201 24.90 9.66 -14.81
CA SER A 201 26.10 10.43 -15.16
C SER A 201 25.76 11.20 -16.43
N GLU A 202 25.75 12.53 -16.37
CA GLU A 202 25.77 13.37 -17.55
C GLU A 202 27.00 12.98 -18.38
N SER A 203 26.81 12.10 -19.33
CA SER A 203 27.71 11.94 -20.46
C SER A 203 27.09 12.70 -21.61
N ALA A 204 27.33 14.01 -21.64
CA ALA A 204 27.35 14.73 -22.88
C ALA A 204 28.63 14.39 -23.66
N PRO A 205 28.62 14.43 -24.96
CA PRO A 205 29.21 15.50 -25.71
C PRO A 205 28.37 16.18 -26.65
#